data_073f51101fba129a4d8c3f9c42f1306f
#
_entry.id   073f51101fba129a4d8c3f9c42f1306f
#
_cell.length_a   1.000
_cell.length_b   1.000
_cell.length_c   1.000
_cell.angle_alpha   90.00
_cell.angle_beta   90.00
_cell.angle_gamma   90.00
#
_symmetry.space_group_name_H-M   'P 1'
#
loop_
_entity.id
_entity.type
_entity.pdbx_description
1 polymer ?
#
loop_
_entity_poly.entity_id
_entity_poly.type
_entity_poly.pdbx_seq_one_letter_code
_entity_poly.pdbx_strand_id
1 'polypeptide(L)'
;MFMEINKKEIQYTTYQSIDELDINMQALIEASRQASEQAYAPYSKFKVGAAVLLSNDKIITANNQENASYPEGLCAERVALFYASSQYPKEKIRALAIAGNSNPHTTDNLI
;
A
#
# COMPACT_ATOMS: atom_id res chain seq x y z
N MET A 1 -18.23 -34.76 9.06
CA MET A 1 -16.95 -34.22 8.76
C MET A 1 -16.55 -33.16 9.72
N PHE A 2 -15.34 -33.21 10.17
CA PHE A 2 -14.90 -32.33 11.17
C PHE A 2 -13.96 -31.32 10.58
N MET A 3 -14.25 -30.07 10.77
CA MET A 3 -13.43 -29.04 10.24
C MET A 3 -12.70 -28.34 11.34
N GLU A 4 -11.39 -28.37 11.28
CA GLU A 4 -10.59 -27.71 12.26
C GLU A 4 -10.38 -26.28 11.83
N ILE A 5 -10.77 -25.36 12.68
CA ILE A 5 -10.58 -23.94 12.39
C ILE A 5 -9.37 -23.49 13.17
N ASN A 6 -8.32 -23.18 12.43
CA ASN A 6 -7.15 -22.62 13.04
C ASN A 6 -7.37 -21.12 13.23
N LYS A 7 -7.54 -20.73 14.46
CA LYS A 7 -7.62 -19.31 14.76
C LYS A 7 -6.23 -18.75 14.73
N LYS A 8 -5.93 -17.99 13.71
CA LYS A 8 -4.72 -17.22 13.71
C LYS A 8 -5.00 -15.92 14.43
N GLU A 9 -4.27 -15.66 15.48
CA GLU A 9 -4.34 -14.37 16.10
C GLU A 9 -3.66 -13.37 15.20
N ILE A 10 -4.39 -12.32 14.82
CA ILE A 10 -3.81 -11.22 14.09
C ILE A 10 -3.46 -10.17 15.11
N GLN A 11 -2.18 -9.92 15.25
CA GLN A 11 -1.69 -8.89 16.15
C GLN A 11 -1.44 -7.63 15.36
N TYR A 12 -1.89 -6.51 15.88
CA TYR A 12 -1.61 -5.21 15.27
C TYR A 12 -1.37 -4.18 16.37
N THR A 13 -0.62 -3.15 16.02
CA THR A 13 -0.33 -2.06 16.92
C THR A 13 -0.79 -0.77 16.28
N THR A 14 -1.47 0.07 17.06
CA THR A 14 -1.93 1.36 16.58
C THR A 14 -1.00 2.44 17.09
N TYR A 15 -0.57 3.32 16.18
CA TYR A 15 0.28 4.45 16.52
C TYR A 15 -0.49 5.73 16.21
N GLN A 16 -0.35 6.72 17.07
CA GLN A 16 -1.02 8.00 16.87
C GLN A 16 -0.24 8.91 15.93
N SER A 17 1.04 8.70 15.83
CA SER A 17 1.90 9.50 14.97
C SER A 17 2.95 8.63 14.32
N ILE A 18 3.32 8.99 13.11
CA ILE A 18 4.38 8.31 12.38
C ILE A 18 5.70 8.42 13.13
N ASP A 19 5.87 9.45 13.95
CA ASP A 19 7.11 9.66 14.69
C ASP A 19 7.39 8.55 15.72
N GLU A 20 6.40 7.77 16.06
CA GLU A 20 6.56 6.66 16.99
C GLU A 20 7.21 5.44 16.34
N LEU A 21 7.33 5.43 15.03
CA LEU A 21 7.93 4.33 14.31
C LEU A 21 9.42 4.56 14.11
N ASP A 22 10.16 3.50 13.83
CA ASP A 22 11.56 3.68 13.51
C ASP A 22 11.72 4.40 12.17
N ILE A 23 12.92 4.93 11.94
CA ILE A 23 13.14 5.79 10.78
C ILE A 23 12.97 5.07 9.45
N ASN A 24 13.27 3.79 9.40
CA ASN A 24 13.11 3.03 8.17
C ASN A 24 11.63 2.83 7.83
N MET A 25 10.81 2.61 8.83
CA MET A 25 9.37 2.50 8.63
C MET A 25 8.75 3.84 8.26
N GLN A 26 9.26 4.92 8.86
CA GLN A 26 8.81 6.26 8.48
C GLN A 26 9.11 6.55 7.01
N ALA A 27 10.30 6.19 6.55
CA ALA A 27 10.68 6.38 5.16
C ALA A 27 9.79 5.57 4.21
N LEU A 28 9.44 4.35 4.60
CA LEU A 28 8.59 3.49 3.78
C LEU A 28 7.18 4.06 3.68
N ILE A 29 6.63 4.55 4.79
CA ILE A 29 5.31 5.17 4.80
C ILE A 29 5.32 6.44 3.96
N GLU A 30 6.36 7.25 4.07
CA GLU A 30 6.45 8.47 3.28
C GLU A 30 6.53 8.15 1.79
N ALA A 31 7.25 7.10 1.41
CA ALA A 31 7.31 6.67 0.02
C ALA A 31 5.92 6.27 -0.49
N SER A 32 5.13 5.58 0.34
CA SER A 32 3.77 5.21 -0.06
C SER A 32 2.86 6.44 -0.21
N ARG A 33 3.04 7.46 0.64
CA ARG A 33 2.27 8.70 0.52
C ARG A 33 2.61 9.45 -0.75
N GLN A 34 3.89 9.55 -1.06
CA GLN A 34 4.33 10.21 -2.29
C GLN A 34 3.83 9.48 -3.52
N ALA A 35 3.85 8.16 -3.48
CA ALA A 35 3.32 7.36 -4.59
C ALA A 35 1.83 7.60 -4.80
N SER A 36 1.07 7.81 -3.72
CA SER A 36 -0.37 8.04 -3.84
C SER A 36 -0.69 9.32 -4.61
N GLU A 37 0.19 10.31 -4.56
CA GLU A 37 -0.05 11.57 -5.26
C GLU A 37 -0.06 11.40 -6.77
N GLN A 38 0.59 10.38 -7.28
CA GLN A 38 0.64 10.10 -8.70
C GLN A 38 -0.45 9.14 -9.16
N ALA A 39 -1.35 8.75 -8.27
CA ALA A 39 -2.40 7.81 -8.62
C ALA A 39 -3.44 8.45 -9.53
N TYR A 40 -4.05 7.62 -10.36
CA TYR A 40 -5.12 8.04 -11.24
C TYR A 40 -6.42 7.41 -10.75
N ALA A 41 -7.23 8.17 -10.07
CA ALA A 41 -8.44 7.68 -9.42
C ALA A 41 -9.64 8.58 -9.74
N PRO A 42 -10.03 8.69 -11.02
CA PRO A 42 -11.10 9.60 -11.41
C PRO A 42 -12.49 9.14 -10.97
N TYR A 43 -12.64 7.85 -10.68
CA TYR A 43 -13.93 7.30 -10.32
C TYR A 43 -14.13 7.25 -8.82
N SER A 44 -13.21 6.63 -8.09
CA SER A 44 -13.33 6.52 -6.63
C SER A 44 -12.97 7.81 -5.92
N LYS A 45 -12.16 8.64 -6.53
CA LYS A 45 -11.58 9.83 -5.90
C LYS A 45 -10.68 9.49 -4.72
N PHE A 46 -10.26 8.25 -4.62
CA PHE A 46 -9.42 7.80 -3.53
C PHE A 46 -8.09 7.33 -4.09
N LYS A 47 -7.05 8.08 -3.85
CA LYS A 47 -5.71 7.80 -4.32
C LYS A 47 -4.99 6.94 -3.31
N VAL A 48 -4.41 5.86 -3.77
CA VAL A 48 -3.70 4.91 -2.91
C VAL A 48 -2.29 4.74 -3.43
N GLY A 49 -1.34 4.79 -2.53
CA GLY A 49 0.05 4.47 -2.83
C GLY A 49 0.51 3.30 -2.00
N ALA A 50 1.42 2.53 -2.51
CA ALA A 50 2.02 1.41 -1.81
C ALA A 50 3.53 1.47 -1.94
N ALA A 51 4.23 1.03 -0.92
CA ALA A 51 5.68 0.92 -0.94
C ALA A 51 6.08 -0.41 -0.31
N VAL A 52 6.93 -1.15 -1.00
CA VAL A 52 7.40 -2.46 -0.56
C VAL A 52 8.89 -2.35 -0.26
N LEU A 53 9.29 -2.78 0.94
CA LEU A 53 10.69 -2.85 1.31
C LEU A 53 11.16 -4.29 1.11
N LEU A 54 12.20 -4.45 0.33
CA LEU A 54 12.78 -5.75 0.03
C LEU A 54 13.97 -6.06 0.93
N SER A 55 14.37 -7.32 0.94
CA SER A 55 15.48 -7.79 1.76
C SER A 55 16.82 -7.17 1.36
N ASN A 56 16.93 -6.62 0.14
CA ASN A 56 18.13 -5.92 -0.30
C ASN A 56 18.05 -4.41 -0.02
N ASP A 57 17.11 -3.99 0.83
CA ASP A 57 16.88 -2.60 1.21
C ASP A 57 16.32 -1.70 0.11
N LYS A 58 15.95 -2.26 -1.02
CA LYS A 58 15.31 -1.47 -2.07
C LYS A 58 13.85 -1.26 -1.74
N ILE A 59 13.33 -0.11 -2.15
CA ILE A 59 11.92 0.23 -1.98
C ILE A 59 11.29 0.32 -3.37
N ILE A 60 10.21 -0.42 -3.55
CA ILE A 60 9.42 -0.40 -4.77
C ILE A 60 8.11 0.31 -4.46
N THR A 61 7.75 1.30 -5.25
CA THR A 61 6.50 2.03 -5.04
C THR A 61 5.55 1.85 -6.20
N ALA A 62 4.27 1.96 -5.91
CA ALA A 62 3.22 1.90 -6.91
C ALA A 62 1.99 2.66 -6.42
N ASN A 63 1.06 2.90 -7.31
CA ASN A 63 -0.19 3.57 -6.97
C ASN A 63 -1.34 2.93 -7.74
N ASN A 64 -2.58 3.27 -7.36
CA ASN A 64 -3.72 2.73 -8.06
C ASN A 64 -3.94 3.48 -9.36
N GLN A 65 -4.38 2.73 -10.37
CA GLN A 65 -4.69 3.26 -11.69
C GLN A 65 -6.07 2.73 -12.06
N GLU A 66 -7.02 3.62 -12.13
CA GLU A 66 -8.40 3.24 -12.45
C GLU A 66 -8.69 3.47 -13.92
N ASN A 67 -9.57 2.68 -14.48
CA ASN A 67 -10.05 2.93 -15.82
C ASN A 67 -11.55 2.65 -15.90
N ALA A 68 -12.16 3.02 -17.02
CA ALA A 68 -13.59 2.90 -17.19
C ALA A 68 -14.07 1.46 -17.25
N SER A 69 -13.17 0.53 -17.55
CA SER A 69 -13.54 -0.88 -17.62
C SER A 69 -13.17 -1.56 -16.33
N TYR A 70 -13.82 -1.22 -15.30
CA TYR A 70 -13.67 -1.94 -14.05
C TYR A 70 -14.14 -3.40 -14.28
N PRO A 71 -13.37 -4.39 -13.85
CA PRO A 71 -12.33 -4.41 -12.84
C PRO A 71 -10.89 -4.37 -13.37
N GLU A 72 -10.67 -3.82 -14.51
CA GLU A 72 -9.32 -3.78 -15.08
C GLU A 72 -8.43 -2.72 -14.44
N GLY A 73 -8.93 -1.98 -13.48
CA GLY A 73 -8.12 -1.08 -12.70
C GLY A 73 -7.09 -1.83 -11.87
N LEU A 74 -6.01 -1.16 -11.53
CA LEU A 74 -4.93 -1.76 -10.78
C LEU A 74 -4.88 -1.21 -9.37
N CYS A 75 -4.78 -2.10 -8.39
CA CYS A 75 -4.59 -1.72 -7.00
C CYS A 75 -3.12 -1.46 -6.72
N ALA A 76 -2.83 -0.47 -5.92
CA ALA A 76 -1.46 -0.06 -5.63
C ALA A 76 -0.62 -1.19 -5.05
N GLU A 77 -1.13 -1.88 -4.03
CA GLU A 77 -0.40 -2.95 -3.38
C GLU A 77 -0.14 -4.12 -4.32
N ARG A 78 -1.09 -4.42 -5.19
CA ARG A 78 -0.93 -5.51 -6.14
C ARG A 78 0.14 -5.17 -7.17
N VAL A 79 0.14 -3.94 -7.67
CA VAL A 79 1.15 -3.50 -8.63
C VAL A 79 2.52 -3.55 -7.98
N ALA A 80 2.65 -3.05 -6.75
CA ALA A 80 3.93 -3.04 -6.05
C ALA A 80 4.47 -4.45 -5.83
N LEU A 81 3.62 -5.37 -5.39
CA LEU A 81 4.03 -6.74 -5.11
C LEU A 81 4.39 -7.49 -6.39
N PHE A 82 3.61 -7.34 -7.44
CA PHE A 82 3.89 -8.02 -8.70
C PHE A 82 5.16 -7.48 -9.35
N TYR A 83 5.36 -6.18 -9.31
CA TYR A 83 6.57 -5.57 -9.86
C TYR A 83 7.80 -6.06 -9.09
N ALA A 84 7.72 -6.07 -7.76
CA ALA A 84 8.81 -6.53 -6.92
C ALA A 84 9.17 -7.98 -7.22
N SER A 85 8.17 -8.86 -7.35
CA SER A 85 8.41 -10.26 -7.70
C SER A 85 9.03 -10.41 -9.07
N SER A 86 8.61 -9.58 -10.01
CA SER A 86 9.13 -9.65 -11.37
C SER A 86 10.58 -9.17 -11.48
N GLN A 87 10.91 -8.07 -10.80
CA GLN A 87 12.23 -7.47 -10.90
C GLN A 87 13.24 -8.07 -9.94
N TYR A 88 12.78 -8.55 -8.79
CA TYR A 88 13.66 -9.04 -7.74
C TYR A 88 13.13 -10.38 -7.20
N PRO A 89 13.07 -11.41 -8.04
CA PRO A 89 12.42 -12.67 -7.65
C PRO A 89 13.11 -13.42 -6.51
N LYS A 90 14.37 -13.10 -6.25
CA LYS A 90 15.12 -13.74 -5.17
C LYS A 90 15.05 -12.98 -3.86
N GLU A 91 14.51 -11.77 -3.88
CA GLU A 91 14.44 -10.97 -2.67
C GLU A 91 13.14 -11.22 -1.93
N LYS A 92 13.21 -11.19 -0.62
CA LYS A 92 12.01 -11.36 0.20
C LYS A 92 11.41 -9.99 0.50
N ILE A 93 10.11 -9.97 0.69
CA ILE A 93 9.41 -8.76 1.10
C ILE A 93 9.51 -8.64 2.61
N ARG A 94 10.09 -7.56 3.09
CA ARG A 94 10.24 -7.33 4.52
C ARG A 94 9.09 -6.52 5.09
N ALA A 95 8.56 -5.59 4.34
CA ALA A 95 7.48 -4.74 4.81
C ALA A 95 6.69 -4.16 3.63
N LEU A 96 5.45 -3.83 3.88
CA LEU A 96 4.58 -3.20 2.90
C LEU A 96 3.87 -2.04 3.61
N ALA A 97 3.95 -0.86 3.05
CA ALA A 97 3.20 0.30 3.52
C ALA A 97 2.15 0.68 2.48
N ILE A 98 0.98 1.07 2.95
CA ILE A 98 -0.10 1.52 2.09
C ILE A 98 -0.63 2.83 2.65
N ALA A 99 -0.73 3.83 1.81
CA ALA A 99 -1.30 5.11 2.18
C ALA A 99 -2.48 5.44 1.27
N GLY A 100 -3.57 5.83 1.87
CA GLY A 100 -4.75 6.27 1.13
C GLY A 100 -4.99 7.75 1.35
N ASN A 101 -5.45 8.42 0.30
CA ASN A 101 -5.68 9.84 0.36
C ASN A 101 -6.86 10.21 -0.52
N SER A 102 -7.86 10.80 0.07
CA SER A 102 -8.99 11.29 -0.70
C SER A 102 -8.63 12.66 -1.29
N ASN A 103 -9.32 13.00 -2.36
CA ASN A 103 -9.09 14.27 -3.00
C ASN A 103 -9.37 15.40 -2.00
N PRO A 104 -8.42 16.27 -1.75
CA PRO A 104 -8.60 17.33 -0.77
C PRO A 104 -9.70 18.31 -1.11
N HIS A 105 -10.13 18.35 -2.38
CA HIS A 105 -11.22 19.22 -2.77
C HIS A 105 -12.58 18.56 -2.58
N THR A 106 -12.66 17.34 -2.22
CA THR A 106 -13.91 16.78 -1.87
C THR A 106 -14.11 17.13 -0.46
N THR A 107 -15.09 17.90 -0.26
CA THR A 107 -15.30 18.41 1.03
C THR A 107 -15.59 17.42 2.03
N ASP A 108 -15.90 16.32 1.62
CA ASP A 108 -16.22 15.41 2.56
C ASP A 108 -15.21 14.53 2.87
N ASN A 109 -14.14 14.97 3.02
CA ASN A 109 -13.09 14.23 3.46
C ASN A 109 -13.30 13.59 4.68
N LEU A 110 -14.40 13.36 4.84
CA LEU A 110 -14.76 12.78 5.88
C LEU A 110 -14.72 11.44 5.73
N ILE A 111 -14.14 10.83 5.87
CA ILE A 111 -14.25 9.53 5.85
C ILE A 111 -13.90 8.89 7.03
#